data_945fbbf33397c1bc1ed6f5ceb08e515b
#
_entry.id   945fbbf33397c1bc1ed6f5ceb08e515b
#
_cell.length_a   1.000
_cell.length_b   1.000
_cell.length_c   1.000
_cell.angle_alpha   90.00
_cell.angle_beta   90.00
_cell.angle_gamma   90.00
#
_symmetry.space_group_name_H-M   'P 1'
#
loop_
_entity.id
_entity.type
_entity.pdbx_description
1 polymer ?
#
loop_
_entity_poly.entity_id
_entity_poly.type
_entity_poly.pdbx_seq_one_letter_code
_entity_poly.pdbx_strand_id
1 'polypeptide(L)' 'SKEYKKLQDLICRNEEKLKATMTDEQKELFEKYTDCVREYQTITDCLIFQNSFRLGARMMLEVMEE' A
#
# COMPACT_ATOMS: atom_id res chain seq x y z
N SER A 1 -11.66 -7.67 5.01
CA SER A 1 -12.06 -9.05 4.76
C SER A 1 -11.06 -10.03 5.35
N LYS A 2 -11.48 -11.27 5.58
CA LYS A 2 -10.61 -12.32 6.12
C LYS A 2 -9.46 -12.67 5.18
N GLU A 3 -9.70 -12.61 3.87
CA GLU A 3 -8.68 -12.89 2.86
C GLU A 3 -7.57 -11.86 2.85
N TYR A 4 -7.91 -10.59 2.98
CA TYR A 4 -6.97 -9.48 3.05
C TYR A 4 -6.06 -9.63 4.27
N LYS A 5 -6.65 -9.94 5.42
CA LYS A 5 -5.90 -10.13 6.67
C LYS A 5 -4.97 -11.33 6.62
N LYS A 6 -5.42 -12.44 6.03
CA LYS A 6 -4.60 -13.63 5.84
C LYS A 6 -3.39 -13.35 4.95
N LEU A 7 -3.60 -12.61 3.87
CA LEU A 7 -2.52 -12.24 2.95
C LEU A 7 -1.50 -11.33 3.66
N GLN A 8 -1.98 -10.39 4.44
CA GLN A 8 -1.13 -9.50 5.23
C GLN A 8 -0.26 -10.27 6.22
N ASP A 9 -0.85 -11.25 6.93
CA ASP A 9 -0.12 -12.11 7.85
C ASP A 9 0.94 -12.96 7.14
N LEU A 10 0.61 -13.47 5.94
CA LEU A 10 1.56 -14.22 5.11
C LEU A 10 2.73 -13.36 4.65
N ILE A 11 2.47 -12.13 4.25
CA ILE A 11 3.51 -11.18 3.85
C ILE A 11 4.48 -10.96 5.02
N CYS A 12 3.97 -10.67 6.21
CA CYS A 12 4.79 -10.45 7.40
C CYS A 12 5.61 -11.68 7.75
N ARG A 13 5.00 -12.86 7.70
CA ARG A 13 5.69 -14.12 8.01
C ARG A 13 6.81 -14.41 7.01
N ASN A 14 6.53 -14.24 5.73
CA ASN A 14 7.52 -14.49 4.67
C ASN A 14 8.66 -13.46 4.74
N GLU A 15 8.36 -12.22 5.08
CA GLU A 15 9.36 -11.18 5.28
C GLU A 15 10.31 -11.54 6.42
N GLU A 16 9.78 -12.00 7.55
CA GLU A 16 10.59 -12.43 8.69
C GLU A 16 11.48 -13.62 8.34
N LYS A 17 10.94 -14.59 7.63
CA LYS A 17 11.71 -15.76 7.18
C LYS A 17 12.84 -15.35 6.23
N LEU A 18 12.56 -14.43 5.33
CA LEU A 18 13.55 -13.94 4.38
C LEU A 18 14.67 -13.19 5.11
N LYS A 19 14.33 -12.30 6.04
CA LYS A 19 15.31 -11.56 6.84
C LYS A 19 16.22 -12.49 7.65
N ALA A 20 15.69 -13.59 8.16
CA ALA A 20 16.46 -14.56 8.92
C ALA A 20 17.58 -15.21 8.12
N THR A 21 17.50 -15.25 6.80
CA THR A 21 18.54 -15.80 5.91
C THR A 21 19.54 -14.75 5.42
N MET A 22 19.33 -13.48 5.72
CA MET A 22 20.13 -12.38 5.22
C MET A 22 21.29 -12.02 6.14
N THR A 23 22.38 -11.51 5.53
CA THR A 23 23.44 -10.83 6.26
C THR A 23 22.94 -9.46 6.73
N ASP A 24 23.68 -8.81 7.64
CA ASP A 24 23.32 -7.47 8.12
C ASP A 24 23.26 -6.44 6.99
N GLU A 25 24.19 -6.51 6.04
CA GLU A 25 24.17 -5.66 4.85
C GLU A 25 22.91 -5.88 4.00
N GLN A 26 22.58 -7.13 3.78
CA GLN A 26 21.39 -7.50 3.00
C GLN A 26 20.11 -7.06 3.68
N LYS A 27 20.04 -7.18 5.00
CA LYS A 27 18.89 -6.69 5.78
C LYS A 27 18.71 -5.18 5.65
N GLU A 28 19.81 -4.45 5.72
CA GLU A 28 19.76 -2.99 5.58
C GLU A 28 19.24 -2.56 4.20
N LEU A 29 19.74 -3.18 3.14
CA LEU A 29 19.28 -2.92 1.78
C LEU A 29 17.81 -3.31 1.60
N PHE A 30 17.41 -4.43 2.15
CA PHE A 30 16.03 -4.91 2.09
C PHE A 30 15.08 -3.96 2.82
N GLU A 31 15.47 -3.47 3.98
CA GLU A 31 14.67 -2.52 4.75
C GLU A 31 14.51 -1.19 4.01
N LYS A 32 15.56 -0.69 3.38
CA LYS A 32 15.48 0.51 2.54
C LYS A 32 14.50 0.32 1.39
N TYR A 33 14.57 -0.84 0.74
CA TYR A 33 13.66 -1.18 -0.35
C TYR A 33 12.20 -1.25 0.14
N THR A 34 11.94 -1.95 1.22
CA THR A 34 10.58 -2.09 1.75
C THR A 34 10.02 -0.76 2.24
N ASP A 35 10.83 0.11 2.82
CA ASP A 35 10.41 1.44 3.24
C ASP A 35 10.01 2.29 2.04
N CYS A 36 10.79 2.25 0.96
CA CYS A 36 10.46 2.95 -0.28
C CYS A 36 9.17 2.44 -0.91
N VAL A 37 8.97 1.13 -0.93
CA VAL A 37 7.74 0.52 -1.46
C VAL A 37 6.52 0.95 -0.64
N ARG A 38 6.63 0.94 0.68
CA ARG A 38 5.54 1.38 1.57
C ARG A 38 5.21 2.85 1.35
N GLU A 39 6.21 3.69 1.23
CA GLU A 39 6.02 5.11 0.94
C GLU A 39 5.33 5.32 -0.40
N TYR A 40 5.78 4.62 -1.43
CA TYR A 40 5.18 4.65 -2.75
C TYR A 40 3.70 4.23 -2.70
N GLN A 41 3.40 3.14 -2.01
CA GLN A 41 2.03 2.64 -1.87
C GLN A 41 1.15 3.64 -1.12
N THR A 42 1.66 4.26 -0.07
CA THR A 42 0.92 5.27 0.68
C THR A 42 0.56 6.47 -0.19
N ILE A 43 1.51 6.94 -1.00
CA ILE A 43 1.29 8.08 -1.90
C ILE A 43 0.28 7.71 -2.99
N THR A 44 0.43 6.54 -3.62
CA THR A 44 -0.48 6.09 -4.68
C THR A 44 -1.90 5.87 -4.16
N ASP A 45 -2.06 5.28 -2.99
CA ASP A 45 -3.37 5.09 -2.37
C ASP A 45 -4.04 6.43 -2.08
N CYS A 46 -3.28 7.41 -1.60
CA CYS A 46 -3.78 8.75 -1.34
C CYS A 46 -4.23 9.43 -2.64
N LEU A 47 -3.46 9.31 -3.71
CA LEU A 47 -3.80 9.88 -5.03
C LEU A 47 -5.05 9.23 -5.62
N ILE A 48 -5.17 7.92 -5.51
CA ILE A 48 -6.35 7.18 -5.97
C ILE A 48 -7.59 7.65 -5.20
N PHE A 49 -7.48 7.78 -3.90
CA PHE A 49 -8.58 8.27 -3.05
C PHE A 49 -9.01 9.69 -3.45
N GLN A 50 -8.07 10.60 -3.64
CA GLN A 50 -8.36 11.99 -4.03
C GLN A 50 -9.05 12.05 -5.39
N ASN A 51 -8.57 11.29 -6.37
CA ASN A 51 -9.16 11.24 -7.70
C ASN A 51 -10.58 10.69 -7.67
N SER A 52 -10.80 9.62 -6.91
CA SER A 52 -12.12 9.02 -6.75
C SER A 52 -13.09 9.98 -6.06
N PHE A 53 -12.64 10.69 -5.06
CA PHE A 53 -13.46 11.69 -4.36
C PHE A 53 -13.87 12.84 -5.28
N ARG A 54 -12.92 13.36 -6.06
CA ARG A 54 -13.20 14.43 -7.04
C ARG A 54 -14.21 14.00 -8.09
N LEU A 55 -14.05 12.79 -8.60
CA LEU A 55 -14.97 12.23 -9.60
C LEU A 55 -16.38 12.10 -9.01
N GLY A 56 -16.51 11.55 -7.81
CA GLY A 56 -17.79 11.42 -7.12
C GLY A 56 -18.47 12.76 -6.89
N ALA A 57 -17.70 13.76 -6.42
CA ALA A 57 -18.23 15.11 -6.21
C ALA A 57 -18.71 15.75 -7.52
N ARG A 58 -17.95 15.59 -8.59
CA ARG A 58 -18.33 16.11 -9.91
C ARG A 58 -19.62 15.48 -10.43
N MET A 59 -19.75 14.16 -10.31
CA MET A 59 -20.97 13.45 -10.70
C MET A 59 -22.19 13.92 -9.90
N MET A 60 -22.00 14.18 -8.62
CA MET A 60 -23.06 14.69 -7.73
C MET A 60 -23.53 16.07 -8.17
N LEU A 61 -22.59 16.97 -8.51
CA LEU A 61 -22.91 18.30 -9.00
C LEU A 61 -23.68 18.26 -10.32
N GLU A 62 -23.29 17.38 -11.23
CA GLU A 62 -23.99 17.22 -12.52
C GLU A 62 -25.43 16.77 -12.33
N VAL A 63 -25.68 15.86 -11.40
CA VAL A 63 -27.05 15.41 -11.07
C VAL A 63 -27.88 16.55 -10.48
N MET A 64 -27.28 17.39 -9.66
CA MET A 64 -27.97 18.51 -9.01
C MET A 64 -28.32 19.65 -9.98
N GLU A 65 -27.59 19.77 -11.10
CA GLU A 65 -27.85 20.77 -12.12
C GLU A 65 -29.04 20.43 -13.02
N GLU A 66 -29.45 19.19 -13.08
CA GLU A 66 -30.61 18.77 -13.84
C GLU A 66 -31.92 19.17 -13.16
#